data_5d44d2b1237e3e2a4a63cb8a2dd9b980
#
_entry.id   5d44d2b1237e3e2a4a63cb8a2dd9b980
#
_cell.length_a   1.000
_cell.length_b   1.000
_cell.length_c   1.000
_cell.angle_alpha   90.00
_cell.angle_beta   90.00
_cell.angle_gamma   90.00
#
_symmetry.space_group_name_H-M   'P 1'
#
loop_
_entity.id
_entity.type
_entity.pdbx_description
1 polymer ?
#
loop_
_entity_poly.entity_id
_entity_poly.type
_entity_poly.pdbx_seq_one_letter_code
_entity_poly.pdbx_strand_id
1 'polypeptide(L)'
;IELESAAGGLHGYVRPSTRVIPDVIRAAFEDSADRILSPHIGLTNDLFETTLKEIGDIGPALRLTKEFAASAAEKALRHYEKFKQEFEERSKRALEEIKNEPAVILAGRPYTTCSSETNLALPRKITSSGYHVIPVDMLSRIENASHPRDVWHYTQQISNAVAHVKNNPNFYVCLVSCFSC
;
A
#
# COMPACT_ATOMS: atom_id res chain seq x y z
N ILE A 1 7.31 -0.60 -8.37
CA ILE A 1 6.48 -1.44 -7.48
C ILE A 1 5.10 -1.53 -8.11
N GLU A 2 4.65 -2.71 -8.41
CA GLU A 2 3.28 -2.98 -8.81
C GLU A 2 2.51 -3.47 -7.58
N LEU A 3 1.35 -2.89 -7.34
CA LEU A 3 0.49 -3.23 -6.22
C LEU A 3 -0.70 -4.03 -6.72
N GLU A 4 -1.15 -4.99 -5.94
CA GLU A 4 -2.37 -5.75 -6.25
C GLU A 4 -3.57 -4.81 -6.39
N SER A 5 -4.34 -5.00 -7.46
CA SER A 5 -5.66 -4.41 -7.61
C SER A 5 -6.67 -5.28 -6.86
N ALA A 6 -7.53 -4.68 -6.06
CA ALA A 6 -8.62 -5.38 -5.38
C ALA A 6 -9.66 -5.95 -6.37
N ALA A 7 -9.68 -5.52 -7.61
CA ALA A 7 -10.73 -5.82 -8.58
C ALA A 7 -10.26 -6.60 -9.81
N GLY A 8 -9.44 -7.60 -9.64
CA GLY A 8 -9.26 -8.67 -10.66
C GLY A 8 -9.11 -8.30 -12.15
N GLY A 9 -8.83 -7.04 -12.50
CA GLY A 9 -8.84 -6.62 -13.91
C GLY A 9 -7.90 -5.50 -14.30
N LEU A 10 -7.44 -4.67 -13.40
CA LEU A 10 -6.49 -3.61 -13.69
C LEU A 10 -5.46 -3.54 -12.58
N HIS A 11 -4.19 -3.66 -12.93
CA HIS A 11 -3.07 -3.52 -12.00
C HIS A 11 -3.11 -2.13 -11.34
N GLY A 12 -2.99 -2.08 -10.00
CA GLY A 12 -2.84 -0.84 -9.27
C GLY A 12 -1.50 -0.19 -9.58
N TYR A 13 -1.48 0.85 -10.39
CA TYR A 13 -0.24 1.54 -10.73
C TYR A 13 0.16 2.55 -9.66
N VAL A 14 1.46 2.65 -9.40
CA VAL A 14 2.06 3.80 -8.72
C VAL A 14 2.21 4.96 -9.72
N ARG A 15 2.34 6.17 -9.20
CA ARG A 15 2.53 7.37 -10.05
C ARG A 15 3.68 7.17 -11.05
N PRO A 16 3.54 7.62 -12.31
CA PRO A 16 4.62 7.55 -13.30
C PRO A 16 5.94 8.12 -12.81
N SER A 17 5.90 9.21 -12.03
CA SER A 17 7.09 9.82 -11.41
C SER A 17 7.88 8.84 -10.55
N THR A 18 7.22 7.94 -9.81
CA THR A 18 7.90 6.94 -8.97
C THR A 18 8.68 5.93 -9.81
N ARG A 19 8.21 5.62 -11.02
CA ARG A 19 8.87 4.68 -11.93
C ARG A 19 10.13 5.28 -12.57
N VAL A 20 10.14 6.59 -12.83
CA VAL A 20 11.25 7.25 -13.51
C VAL A 20 12.29 7.86 -12.57
N ILE A 21 12.02 7.93 -11.26
CA ILE A 21 12.98 8.47 -10.27
C ILE A 21 14.37 7.85 -10.37
N PRO A 22 14.56 6.52 -10.49
CA PRO A 22 15.90 5.94 -10.62
C PRO A 22 16.65 6.48 -11.84
N ASP A 23 15.98 6.66 -12.96
CA ASP A 23 16.60 7.16 -14.19
C ASP A 23 16.93 8.65 -14.10
N VAL A 24 16.05 9.44 -13.47
CA VAL A 24 16.31 10.85 -13.16
C VAL A 24 17.53 11.01 -12.25
N ILE A 25 17.64 10.17 -11.21
CA ILE A 25 18.79 10.20 -10.29
C ILE A 25 20.07 9.79 -11.02
N ARG A 26 20.04 8.74 -11.86
CA ARG A 26 21.20 8.34 -12.66
C ARG A 26 21.66 9.45 -13.60
N ALA A 27 20.73 10.14 -14.24
CA ALA A 27 21.06 11.26 -15.12
C ALA A 27 21.59 12.48 -14.37
N ALA A 28 21.14 12.70 -13.13
CA ALA A 28 21.60 13.83 -12.31
C ALA A 28 22.96 13.56 -11.63
N PHE A 29 23.31 12.29 -11.41
CA PHE A 29 24.54 11.87 -10.71
C PHE A 29 25.29 10.82 -11.54
N GLU A 30 25.75 11.21 -12.73
CA GLU A 30 26.39 10.34 -13.70
C GLU A 30 27.59 9.58 -13.12
N ASP A 31 28.44 10.24 -12.31
CA ASP A 31 29.60 9.65 -11.65
C ASP A 31 29.27 8.55 -10.61
N SER A 32 28.01 8.42 -10.24
CA SER A 32 27.51 7.45 -9.26
C SER A 32 26.38 6.59 -9.79
N ALA A 33 26.11 6.63 -11.08
CA ALA A 33 25.00 5.92 -11.72
C ALA A 33 25.04 4.40 -11.50
N ASP A 34 26.24 3.81 -11.49
CA ASP A 34 26.50 2.39 -11.23
C ASP A 34 26.16 1.96 -9.81
N ARG A 35 26.09 2.89 -8.86
CA ARG A 35 25.73 2.63 -7.46
C ARG A 35 24.21 2.68 -7.20
N ILE A 36 23.43 3.04 -8.19
CA ILE A 36 21.96 3.17 -8.06
C ILE A 36 21.32 1.85 -8.46
N LEU A 37 20.90 1.08 -7.46
CA LEU A 37 20.18 -0.17 -7.64
C LEU A 37 18.67 0.12 -7.75
N SER A 38 18.01 -0.42 -8.77
CA SER A 38 16.60 -0.20 -9.02
C SER A 38 15.90 -1.50 -9.49
N PRO A 39 15.87 -2.53 -8.64
CA PRO A 39 15.20 -3.77 -9.01
C PRO A 39 13.70 -3.55 -9.18
N HIS A 40 13.11 -4.25 -10.12
CA HIS A 40 11.66 -4.27 -10.27
C HIS A 40 11.07 -5.24 -9.24
N ILE A 41 10.28 -4.72 -8.31
CA ILE A 41 9.65 -5.51 -7.25
C ILE A 41 8.15 -5.57 -7.51
N GLY A 42 7.66 -6.76 -7.83
CA GLY A 42 6.23 -7.06 -7.90
C GLY A 42 5.78 -7.78 -6.64
N LEU A 43 4.68 -7.32 -6.06
CA LEU A 43 4.07 -7.91 -4.86
C LEU A 43 2.86 -8.80 -5.20
N THR A 44 2.69 -9.12 -6.48
CA THR A 44 1.65 -10.01 -6.99
C THR A 44 2.23 -11.39 -7.29
N ASN A 45 1.41 -12.43 -7.27
CA ASN A 45 1.87 -13.80 -7.46
C ASN A 45 2.48 -14.05 -8.84
N ASP A 46 1.99 -13.38 -9.87
CA ASP A 46 2.49 -13.45 -11.24
C ASP A 46 3.87 -12.79 -11.43
N LEU A 47 4.25 -11.88 -10.51
CA LEU A 47 5.54 -11.21 -10.52
C LEU A 47 6.56 -11.79 -9.52
N PHE A 48 6.20 -12.86 -8.84
CA PHE A 48 7.03 -13.49 -7.82
C PHE A 48 8.41 -13.89 -8.37
N GLU A 49 8.44 -14.68 -9.42
CA GLU A 49 9.67 -15.16 -10.06
C GLU A 49 10.51 -14.00 -10.60
N THR A 50 9.86 -12.98 -11.18
CA THR A 50 10.54 -11.77 -11.65
C THR A 50 11.22 -11.06 -10.49
N THR A 51 10.55 -10.90 -9.35
CA THR A 51 11.11 -10.27 -8.16
C THR A 51 12.31 -11.04 -7.62
N LEU A 52 12.25 -12.38 -7.55
CA LEU A 52 13.38 -13.21 -7.11
C LEU A 52 14.60 -13.03 -8.00
N LYS A 53 14.37 -13.02 -9.32
CA LYS A 53 15.44 -12.80 -10.30
C LYS A 53 16.07 -11.41 -10.14
N GLU A 54 15.26 -10.36 -10.12
CA GLU A 54 15.71 -8.96 -10.01
C GLU A 54 16.51 -8.73 -8.72
N ILE A 55 16.06 -9.27 -7.59
CA ILE A 55 16.78 -9.18 -6.31
C ILE A 55 18.06 -10.04 -6.36
N GLY A 56 18.01 -11.24 -6.96
CA GLY A 56 19.20 -12.06 -7.17
C GLY A 56 20.25 -11.32 -7.99
N ASP A 57 19.85 -10.67 -9.06
CA ASP A 57 20.77 -9.98 -9.98
C ASP A 57 21.49 -8.77 -9.35
N ILE A 58 20.90 -8.11 -8.36
CA ILE A 58 21.59 -7.06 -7.60
C ILE A 58 22.45 -7.58 -6.45
N GLY A 59 22.36 -8.86 -6.11
CA GLY A 59 23.12 -9.48 -5.01
C GLY A 59 24.63 -9.17 -5.05
N PRO A 60 25.32 -9.36 -6.19
CA PRO A 60 26.76 -9.07 -6.30
C PRO A 60 27.12 -7.61 -5.97
N ALA A 61 26.29 -6.64 -6.35
CA ALA A 61 26.51 -5.22 -5.99
C ALA A 61 26.43 -4.99 -4.47
N LEU A 62 25.71 -5.85 -3.75
CA LEU A 62 25.60 -5.86 -2.29
C LEU A 62 26.62 -6.79 -1.61
N ARG A 63 27.59 -7.34 -2.36
CA ARG A 63 28.58 -8.33 -1.90
C ARG A 63 27.94 -9.65 -1.42
N LEU A 64 26.83 -10.03 -2.01
CA LEU A 64 26.11 -11.27 -1.75
C LEU A 64 26.12 -12.15 -2.99
N THR A 65 25.93 -13.46 -2.83
CA THR A 65 25.67 -14.32 -3.99
C THR A 65 24.25 -14.10 -4.50
N LYS A 66 24.00 -14.39 -5.78
CA LYS A 66 22.66 -14.28 -6.38
C LYS A 66 21.65 -15.19 -5.66
N GLU A 67 22.07 -16.39 -5.34
CA GLU A 67 21.25 -17.40 -4.67
C GLU A 67 20.86 -16.95 -3.26
N PHE A 68 21.80 -16.35 -2.52
CA PHE A 68 21.50 -15.82 -1.19
C PHE A 68 20.53 -14.67 -1.26
N ALA A 69 20.72 -13.72 -2.18
CA ALA A 69 19.83 -12.58 -2.36
C ALA A 69 18.43 -13.03 -2.79
N ALA A 70 18.31 -13.95 -3.73
CA ALA A 70 17.03 -14.53 -4.15
C ALA A 70 16.33 -15.27 -3.00
N SER A 71 17.06 -16.08 -2.23
CA SER A 71 16.51 -16.78 -1.06
C SER A 71 16.00 -15.83 0.02
N ALA A 72 16.70 -14.70 0.23
CA ALA A 72 16.23 -13.66 1.16
C ALA A 72 14.94 -13.00 0.66
N ALA A 73 14.85 -12.71 -0.64
CA ALA A 73 13.65 -12.17 -1.26
C ALA A 73 12.46 -13.15 -1.14
N GLU A 74 12.68 -14.43 -1.39
CA GLU A 74 11.66 -15.47 -1.23
C GLU A 74 11.09 -15.50 0.20
N LYS A 75 11.96 -15.47 1.20
CA LYS A 75 11.53 -15.41 2.61
C LYS A 75 10.72 -14.14 2.90
N ALA A 76 11.16 -13.00 2.40
CA ALA A 76 10.45 -11.73 2.58
C ALA A 76 9.05 -11.76 1.94
N LEU A 77 8.93 -12.31 0.74
CA LEU A 77 7.64 -12.46 0.06
C LEU A 77 6.69 -13.41 0.81
N ARG A 78 7.20 -14.54 1.31
CA ARG A 78 6.39 -15.45 2.15
C ARG A 78 5.91 -14.79 3.45
N HIS A 79 6.75 -13.98 4.10
CA HIS A 79 6.35 -13.19 5.26
C HIS A 79 5.31 -12.14 4.91
N TYR A 80 5.44 -11.50 3.75
CA TYR A 80 4.44 -10.55 3.26
C TYR A 80 3.08 -11.20 3.02
N GLU A 81 3.04 -12.39 2.41
CA GLU A 81 1.79 -13.13 2.23
C GLU A 81 1.12 -13.46 3.57
N LYS A 82 1.90 -13.95 4.54
CA LYS A 82 1.39 -14.22 5.88
C LYS A 82 0.84 -12.96 6.56
N PHE A 83 1.58 -11.85 6.45
CA PHE A 83 1.13 -10.55 6.96
C PHE A 83 -0.20 -10.13 6.33
N LYS A 84 -0.36 -10.28 5.00
CA LYS A 84 -1.61 -9.96 4.31
C LYS A 84 -2.81 -10.73 4.88
N GLN A 85 -2.64 -12.03 5.10
CA GLN A 85 -3.69 -12.89 5.66
C GLN A 85 -4.05 -12.47 7.08
N GLU A 86 -3.06 -12.32 7.95
CA GLU A 86 -3.28 -11.89 9.33
C GLU A 86 -3.91 -10.50 9.42
N PHE A 87 -3.51 -9.58 8.55
CA PHE A 87 -4.07 -8.23 8.49
C PHE A 87 -5.54 -8.25 8.05
N GLU A 88 -5.88 -9.05 7.05
CA GLU A 88 -7.26 -9.23 6.61
C GLU A 88 -8.16 -9.79 7.71
N GLU A 89 -7.71 -10.82 8.42
CA GLU A 89 -8.46 -11.40 9.53
C GLU A 89 -8.66 -10.40 10.68
N ARG A 90 -7.64 -9.63 11.02
CA ARG A 90 -7.74 -8.57 12.04
C ARG A 90 -8.70 -7.47 11.60
N SER A 91 -8.65 -7.08 10.32
CA SER A 91 -9.53 -6.06 9.76
C SER A 91 -10.99 -6.48 9.84
N LYS A 92 -11.31 -7.72 9.44
CA LYS A 92 -12.68 -8.26 9.53
C LYS A 92 -13.19 -8.26 10.96
N ARG A 93 -12.38 -8.71 11.92
CA ARG A 93 -12.75 -8.72 13.35
C ARG A 93 -12.99 -7.31 13.88
N ALA A 94 -12.07 -6.39 13.63
CA ALA A 94 -12.19 -5.01 14.12
C ALA A 94 -13.44 -4.32 13.56
N LEU A 95 -13.74 -4.50 12.27
CA LEU A 95 -14.95 -3.93 11.65
C LEU A 95 -16.24 -4.53 12.23
N GLU A 96 -16.26 -5.84 12.52
CA GLU A 96 -17.42 -6.49 13.14
C GLU A 96 -17.64 -6.00 14.57
N GLU A 97 -16.57 -5.82 15.37
CA GLU A 97 -16.65 -5.31 16.73
C GLU A 97 -17.27 -3.91 16.84
N ILE A 98 -16.98 -3.05 15.85
CA ILE A 98 -17.43 -1.64 15.87
C ILE A 98 -18.59 -1.32 14.93
N LYS A 99 -19.20 -2.33 14.30
CA LYS A 99 -20.22 -2.12 13.26
C LYS A 99 -21.42 -1.25 13.66
N ASN A 100 -21.73 -1.21 14.96
CA ASN A 100 -22.82 -0.41 15.51
C ASN A 100 -22.37 0.89 16.19
N GLU A 101 -21.07 1.19 16.13
CA GLU A 101 -20.47 2.34 16.79
C GLU A 101 -20.02 3.40 15.75
N PRO A 102 -19.97 4.67 16.13
CA PRO A 102 -19.54 5.71 15.21
C PRO A 102 -18.04 5.57 14.88
N ALA A 103 -17.73 5.47 13.60
CA ALA A 103 -16.36 5.27 13.15
C ALA A 103 -16.02 6.20 11.97
N VAL A 104 -14.76 6.62 11.92
CA VAL A 104 -14.20 7.44 10.84
C VAL A 104 -13.15 6.64 10.08
N ILE A 105 -13.36 6.44 8.81
CA ILE A 105 -12.40 5.84 7.89
C ILE A 105 -11.45 6.94 7.42
N LEU A 106 -10.17 6.81 7.75
CA LEU A 106 -9.13 7.69 7.22
C LEU A 106 -8.70 7.21 5.85
N ALA A 107 -9.13 7.92 4.81
CA ALA A 107 -8.79 7.65 3.44
C ALA A 107 -7.72 8.64 2.95
N GLY A 108 -6.63 8.11 2.39
CA GLY A 108 -5.52 8.91 1.91
C GLY A 108 -4.30 8.06 1.68
N ARG A 109 -3.17 8.70 1.45
CA ARG A 109 -1.91 7.96 1.30
C ARG A 109 -1.33 7.57 2.66
N PRO A 110 -0.63 6.44 2.77
CA PRO A 110 -0.09 5.96 4.05
C PRO A 110 0.72 7.01 4.82
N TYR A 111 1.51 7.84 4.13
CA TYR A 111 2.28 8.88 4.80
C TYR A 111 1.40 10.01 5.40
N THR A 112 0.17 10.21 4.89
CA THR A 112 -0.78 11.18 5.47
C THR A 112 -1.74 10.56 6.47
N THR A 113 -1.99 9.26 6.41
CA THR A 113 -2.95 8.59 7.30
C THR A 113 -2.28 7.86 8.46
N CYS A 114 -1.07 7.30 8.26
CA CYS A 114 -0.42 6.42 9.23
C CYS A 114 0.75 7.06 9.99
N SER A 115 1.39 8.13 9.45
CA SER A 115 2.51 8.79 10.14
C SER A 115 2.00 9.91 11.06
N SER A 116 2.26 9.79 12.36
CA SER A 116 1.84 10.76 13.37
C SER A 116 2.42 12.15 13.15
N GLU A 117 3.61 12.23 12.56
CA GLU A 117 4.34 13.47 12.26
C GLU A 117 3.63 14.25 11.14
N THR A 118 3.17 13.56 10.12
CA THR A 118 2.53 14.21 8.96
C THR A 118 1.03 14.42 9.12
N ASN A 119 0.35 13.58 9.90
CA ASN A 119 -1.09 13.71 10.16
C ASN A 119 -1.45 14.51 11.41
N LEU A 120 -0.44 15.11 12.09
CA LEU A 120 -0.63 15.94 13.29
C LEU A 120 -1.45 15.23 14.39
N ALA A 121 -1.23 13.94 14.55
CA ALA A 121 -1.93 13.05 15.47
C ALA A 121 -3.48 13.05 15.25
N LEU A 122 -3.92 13.23 14.00
CA LEU A 122 -5.34 13.24 13.62
C LEU A 122 -6.13 12.01 14.14
N PRO A 123 -5.64 10.76 14.01
CA PRO A 123 -6.34 9.59 14.57
C PRO A 123 -6.64 9.74 16.06
N ARG A 124 -5.65 10.20 16.86
CA ARG A 124 -5.84 10.41 18.30
C ARG A 124 -6.89 11.48 18.59
N LYS A 125 -6.90 12.57 17.83
CA LYS A 125 -7.88 13.66 18.02
C LYS A 125 -9.30 13.16 17.74
N ILE A 126 -9.49 12.39 16.69
CA ILE A 126 -10.79 11.78 16.35
C ILE A 126 -11.23 10.81 17.45
N THR A 127 -10.33 9.93 17.91
CA THR A 127 -10.64 8.97 18.98
C THR A 127 -11.00 9.68 20.30
N SER A 128 -10.34 10.79 20.60
CA SER A 128 -10.67 11.61 21.80
C SER A 128 -12.06 12.24 21.72
N SER A 129 -12.66 12.30 20.53
CA SER A 129 -14.03 12.79 20.32
C SER A 129 -15.08 11.66 20.35
N GLY A 130 -14.69 10.44 20.72
CA GLY A 130 -15.60 9.31 20.88
C GLY A 130 -15.84 8.48 19.59
N TYR A 131 -15.04 8.69 18.54
CA TYR A 131 -15.15 7.93 17.30
C TYR A 131 -14.05 6.88 17.20
N HIS A 132 -14.37 5.71 16.68
CA HIS A 132 -13.34 4.77 16.22
C HIS A 132 -12.65 5.31 14.96
N VAL A 133 -11.37 4.98 14.79
CA VAL A 133 -10.62 5.38 13.60
C VAL A 133 -10.13 4.13 12.87
N ILE A 134 -10.44 4.05 11.59
CA ILE A 134 -10.11 2.91 10.73
C ILE A 134 -9.24 3.40 9.58
N PRO A 135 -8.02 2.88 9.42
CA PRO A 135 -7.25 3.10 8.19
C PRO A 135 -7.98 2.49 6.99
N VAL A 136 -7.99 3.18 5.86
CA VAL A 136 -8.64 2.69 4.63
C VAL A 136 -8.08 1.34 4.16
N ASP A 137 -6.83 1.03 4.48
CA ASP A 137 -6.19 -0.25 4.15
C ASP A 137 -6.93 -1.46 4.76
N MET A 138 -7.63 -1.28 5.87
CA MET A 138 -8.44 -2.34 6.47
C MET A 138 -9.66 -2.72 5.61
N LEU A 139 -10.16 -1.80 4.78
CA LEU A 139 -11.28 -2.03 3.90
C LEU A 139 -10.87 -2.58 2.54
N SER A 140 -9.69 -2.25 2.06
CA SER A 140 -9.24 -2.52 0.69
C SER A 140 -9.21 -4.00 0.31
N ARG A 141 -9.25 -4.89 1.29
CA ARG A 141 -9.28 -6.36 1.11
C ARG A 141 -10.66 -6.97 1.35
N ILE A 142 -11.58 -6.22 1.90
CA ILE A 142 -12.94 -6.68 2.28
C ILE A 142 -13.97 -6.17 1.28
N GLU A 143 -13.81 -4.92 0.86
CA GLU A 143 -14.70 -4.25 -0.09
C GLU A 143 -14.10 -4.28 -1.50
N ASN A 144 -14.90 -4.63 -2.48
CA ASN A 144 -14.49 -4.69 -3.88
C ASN A 144 -15.39 -3.80 -4.73
N ALA A 145 -15.40 -2.51 -4.42
CA ALA A 145 -16.24 -1.50 -5.05
C ALA A 145 -15.47 -0.62 -6.04
N SER A 146 -14.31 -1.07 -6.53
CA SER A 146 -13.51 -0.30 -7.48
C SER A 146 -14.25 -0.07 -8.79
N HIS A 147 -14.26 1.17 -9.25
CA HIS A 147 -14.80 1.53 -10.55
C HIS A 147 -13.81 1.10 -11.66
N PRO A 148 -14.25 0.66 -12.84
CA PRO A 148 -13.36 0.27 -13.97
C PRO A 148 -12.36 1.34 -14.41
N ARG A 149 -12.57 2.60 -14.03
CA ARG A 149 -11.66 3.73 -14.30
C ARG A 149 -10.66 3.99 -13.17
N ASP A 150 -10.77 3.28 -12.05
CA ASP A 150 -9.89 3.45 -10.89
C ASP A 150 -8.58 2.69 -11.13
N VAL A 151 -7.74 3.24 -11.99
CA VAL A 151 -6.43 2.66 -12.35
C VAL A 151 -5.37 2.85 -11.26
N TRP A 152 -5.64 3.75 -10.30
CA TRP A 152 -4.71 4.06 -9.23
C TRP A 152 -5.10 3.32 -7.95
N HIS A 153 -4.17 2.61 -7.33
CA HIS A 153 -4.41 1.85 -6.11
C HIS A 153 -5.11 2.66 -5.00
N TYR A 154 -4.63 3.87 -4.73
CA TYR A 154 -5.24 4.71 -3.68
C TYR A 154 -6.63 5.25 -4.06
N THR A 155 -6.92 5.44 -5.33
CA THR A 155 -8.27 5.79 -5.78
C THR A 155 -9.22 4.63 -5.55
N GLN A 156 -8.79 3.39 -5.80
CA GLN A 156 -9.57 2.19 -5.50
C GLN A 156 -9.88 2.08 -3.99
N GLN A 157 -8.90 2.35 -3.13
CA GLN A 157 -9.12 2.36 -1.68
C GLN A 157 -10.15 3.42 -1.26
N ILE A 158 -10.11 4.62 -1.84
CA ILE A 158 -11.10 5.66 -1.57
C ILE A 158 -12.50 5.23 -2.04
N SER A 159 -12.60 4.64 -3.23
CA SER A 159 -13.86 4.09 -3.75
C SER A 159 -14.44 3.03 -2.82
N ASN A 160 -13.61 2.13 -2.30
CA ASN A 160 -14.01 1.11 -1.32
C ASN A 160 -14.52 1.75 -0.02
N ALA A 161 -13.83 2.78 0.50
CA ALA A 161 -14.28 3.50 1.69
C ALA A 161 -15.66 4.15 1.50
N VAL A 162 -15.88 4.78 0.36
CA VAL A 162 -17.19 5.40 0.01
C VAL A 162 -18.28 4.33 -0.09
N ALA A 163 -18.00 3.20 -0.72
CA ALA A 163 -18.96 2.09 -0.83
C ALA A 163 -19.32 1.52 0.55
N HIS A 164 -18.33 1.37 1.43
CA HIS A 164 -18.54 0.89 2.79
C HIS A 164 -19.47 1.81 3.59
N VAL A 165 -19.21 3.10 3.57
CA VAL A 165 -20.03 4.11 4.28
C VAL A 165 -21.46 4.15 3.74
N LYS A 166 -21.65 3.99 2.43
CA LYS A 166 -22.97 3.95 1.83
C LYS A 166 -23.87 2.85 2.43
N ASN A 167 -23.27 1.74 2.82
CA ASN A 167 -23.99 0.59 3.38
C ASN A 167 -23.96 0.54 4.92
N ASN A 168 -23.20 1.43 5.57
CA ASN A 168 -23.00 1.45 7.02
C ASN A 168 -23.20 2.88 7.56
N PRO A 169 -24.38 3.25 8.05
CA PRO A 169 -24.73 4.62 8.39
C PRO A 169 -23.95 5.20 9.58
N ASN A 170 -23.29 4.36 10.39
CA ASN A 170 -22.47 4.79 11.53
C ASN A 170 -21.02 5.12 11.11
N PHE A 171 -20.66 4.90 9.86
CA PHE A 171 -19.32 5.15 9.35
C PHE A 171 -19.24 6.43 8.53
N TYR A 172 -18.15 7.15 8.66
CA TYR A 172 -17.85 8.38 7.95
C TYR A 172 -16.51 8.27 7.24
N VAL A 173 -16.32 8.94 6.11
CA VAL A 173 -15.01 9.02 5.44
C VAL A 173 -14.38 10.37 5.72
N CYS A 174 -13.16 10.37 6.20
CA CYS A 174 -12.30 11.55 6.27
C CYS A 174 -11.18 11.39 5.24
N LEU A 175 -11.23 12.16 4.16
CA LEU A 175 -10.19 12.20 3.15
C LEU A 175 -9.05 13.11 3.64
N VAL A 176 -7.86 12.52 3.82
CA VAL A 176 -6.65 13.22 4.22
C VAL A 176 -5.74 13.34 3.01
N SER A 177 -5.52 14.55 2.56
CA SER A 177 -4.68 14.86 1.41
C SER A 177 -3.55 15.82 1.79
N CYS A 178 -2.42 15.72 1.09
CA CYS A 178 -1.38 16.74 1.16
C CYS A 178 -1.73 17.90 0.21
N PHE A 179 -1.05 19.06 0.42
CA PHE A 179 -1.27 20.31 -0.33
C PHE A 179 -0.98 20.12 -1.79
N SER A 180 -0.94 19.36 -2.53
CA SER A 180 -0.71 19.20 -3.99
C SER A 180 -1.05 17.78 -4.50
N CYS A 181 -1.84 17.08 -3.76
CA CYS A 181 -2.28 15.74 -4.15
C CYS A 181 -3.68 15.77 -4.77
#